data_c4ff0dfb910c8d5f96426ac339b8e93d
#
_entry.id   c4ff0dfb910c8d5f96426ac339b8e93d
#
_cell.length_a   1.000
_cell.length_b   1.000
_cell.length_c   1.000
_cell.angle_alpha   90.00
_cell.angle_beta   90.00
_cell.angle_gamma   90.00
#
_symmetry.space_group_name_H-M   'P 1'
#
loop_
_entity.id
_entity.type
_entity.pdbx_description
1 polymer ?
#
loop_
_entity_poly.entity_id
_entity_poly.type
_entity_poly.pdbx_seq_one_letter_code
_entity_poly.pdbx_strand_id
1 'polypeptide(L)'
;MIHVQFNKNKYVNNEDIAFKGYIASKNNTILAENTTNIQLIVYNDQRQIIQKQLLFASKGTFAGGIHLNDKFKAGKYYFHFFTNWMHNFIEDDSFLQTIEIIDNKETYNFDSEEPNWNTAEIRLFPEGGSIISDIMNTVGVKIDRK
;
A
#
# COMPACT_ATOMS: atom_id res chain seq x y z
N MET A 1 4.36 6.91 18.89
CA MET A 1 3.59 6.54 17.68
C MET A 1 4.53 6.07 16.57
N ILE A 2 4.18 4.99 15.89
CA ILE A 2 4.89 4.49 14.70
C ILE A 2 4.08 4.85 13.46
N HIS A 3 4.77 5.23 12.39
CA HIS A 3 4.21 5.40 11.06
C HIS A 3 5.08 4.68 10.03
N VAL A 4 4.47 3.93 9.11
CA VAL A 4 5.19 3.14 8.10
C VAL A 4 4.64 3.42 6.71
N GLN A 5 5.55 3.58 5.76
CA GLN A 5 5.24 3.72 4.35
C GLN A 5 5.74 2.47 3.60
N PHE A 6 4.87 1.93 2.77
CA PHE A 6 5.16 0.80 1.89
C PHE A 6 5.36 1.29 0.46
N ASN A 7 6.15 0.56 -0.32
CA ASN A 7 6.32 0.86 -1.74
C ASN A 7 5.03 0.63 -2.55
N LYS A 8 4.15 -0.29 -2.10
CA LYS A 8 2.83 -0.58 -2.69
C LYS A 8 1.87 -1.05 -1.60
N ASN A 9 0.58 -1.22 -1.94
CA ASN A 9 -0.44 -1.83 -1.09
C ASN A 9 -0.98 -3.15 -1.67
N LYS A 10 -0.64 -3.46 -2.93
CA LYS A 10 -0.97 -4.70 -3.61
C LYS A 10 0.28 -5.29 -4.24
N TYR A 11 0.45 -6.58 -4.10
CA TYR A 11 1.62 -7.32 -4.56
C TYR A 11 1.20 -8.61 -5.25
N VAL A 12 2.08 -9.17 -6.08
CA VAL A 12 1.95 -10.53 -6.60
C VAL A 12 2.96 -11.45 -5.92
N ASN A 13 2.77 -12.76 -6.04
CA ASN A 13 3.70 -13.74 -5.51
C ASN A 13 5.12 -13.53 -6.07
N ASN A 14 6.13 -13.81 -5.26
CA ASN A 14 7.57 -13.62 -5.55
C ASN A 14 8.02 -12.17 -5.70
N GLU A 15 7.22 -11.19 -5.30
CA GLU A 15 7.66 -9.79 -5.19
C GLU A 15 8.28 -9.51 -3.82
N ASP A 16 9.02 -8.39 -3.76
CA ASP A 16 9.58 -7.86 -2.54
C ASP A 16 8.73 -6.69 -2.03
N ILE A 17 8.25 -6.84 -0.80
CA ILE A 17 7.67 -5.73 -0.04
C ILE A 17 8.83 -4.94 0.55
N ALA A 18 8.88 -3.64 0.26
CA ALA A 18 9.80 -2.72 0.91
C ALA A 18 9.01 -1.69 1.72
N PHE A 19 9.53 -1.36 2.90
CA PHE A 19 8.90 -0.36 3.77
C PHE A 19 9.95 0.48 4.49
N LYS A 20 9.53 1.70 4.85
CA LYS A 20 10.29 2.61 5.71
C LYS A 20 9.38 3.15 6.80
N GLY A 21 9.85 3.12 8.03
CA GLY A 21 9.09 3.57 9.18
C GLY A 21 9.76 4.72 9.93
N TYR A 22 8.92 5.47 10.64
CA TYR A 22 9.26 6.62 11.46
C TYR A 22 8.63 6.45 12.83
N ILE A 23 9.39 6.80 13.85
CA ILE A 23 8.95 6.75 15.24
C ILE A 23 8.88 8.19 15.72
N ALA A 24 7.67 8.71 15.94
CA ALA A 24 7.46 10.06 16.42
C ALA A 24 7.18 10.09 17.93
N SER A 25 7.55 11.18 18.60
CA SER A 25 7.12 11.47 19.96
C SER A 25 5.60 11.71 20.01
N LYS A 26 4.99 11.65 21.21
CA LYS A 26 3.54 11.87 21.39
C LYS A 26 3.02 13.19 20.76
N ASN A 27 3.86 14.20 20.65
CA ASN A 27 3.50 15.51 20.08
C ASN A 27 3.76 15.59 18.57
N ASN A 28 4.13 14.51 17.90
CA ASN A 28 4.42 14.39 16.46
C ASN A 28 5.44 15.41 15.90
N THR A 29 6.20 16.08 16.75
CA THR A 29 7.12 17.13 16.34
C THR A 29 8.57 16.71 16.25
N ILE A 30 8.94 15.60 16.91
CA ILE A 30 10.34 15.14 16.99
C ILE A 30 10.37 13.60 16.85
N LEU A 31 11.35 13.09 16.11
CA LEU A 31 11.60 11.66 16.03
C LEU A 31 12.08 11.13 17.38
N ALA A 32 11.58 9.97 17.79
CA ALA A 32 11.96 9.31 19.03
C ALA A 32 13.27 8.53 18.84
N GLU A 33 14.40 9.14 19.11
CA GLU A 33 15.73 8.59 18.86
C GLU A 33 16.11 7.43 19.81
N ASN A 34 15.46 7.33 20.96
CA ASN A 34 15.76 6.32 21.99
C ASN A 34 15.16 4.94 21.70
N THR A 35 14.29 4.82 20.71
CA THR A 35 13.68 3.54 20.33
C THR A 35 14.59 2.84 19.32
N THR A 36 15.05 1.63 19.65
CA THR A 36 16.00 0.88 18.81
C THR A 36 15.41 -0.39 18.20
N ASN A 37 14.40 -0.98 18.82
CA ASN A 37 13.84 -2.27 18.42
C ASN A 37 12.37 -2.16 18.06
N ILE A 38 12.04 -2.51 16.82
CA ILE A 38 10.68 -2.58 16.32
C ILE A 38 10.35 -4.04 16.02
N GLN A 39 9.27 -4.53 16.60
CA GLN A 39 8.70 -5.83 16.26
C GLN A 39 7.79 -5.68 15.06
N LEU A 40 7.98 -6.51 14.05
CA LEU A 40 7.05 -6.70 12.95
C LEU A 40 6.45 -8.08 13.05
N ILE A 41 5.13 -8.17 13.11
CA ILE A 41 4.40 -9.43 12.98
C ILE A 41 3.46 -9.33 11.79
N VAL A 42 3.50 -10.34 10.92
CA VAL A 42 2.61 -10.46 9.78
C VAL A 42 1.61 -11.57 10.05
N TYR A 43 0.33 -11.23 9.94
CA TYR A 43 -0.80 -12.15 10.09
C TYR A 43 -1.50 -12.33 8.75
N ASN A 44 -2.11 -13.50 8.54
CA ASN A 44 -3.09 -13.70 7.48
C ASN A 44 -4.51 -13.28 7.95
N ASP A 45 -5.50 -13.42 7.09
CA ASP A 45 -6.92 -13.14 7.35
C ASP A 45 -7.53 -14.05 8.44
N GLN A 46 -6.93 -15.23 8.70
CA GLN A 46 -7.30 -16.16 9.76
C GLN A 46 -6.59 -15.86 11.10
N ARG A 47 -5.90 -14.72 11.19
CA ARG A 47 -5.11 -14.29 12.36
C ARG A 47 -3.93 -15.22 12.70
N GLN A 48 -3.49 -16.04 11.77
CA GLN A 48 -2.30 -16.87 11.95
C GLN A 48 -1.05 -16.05 11.67
N ILE A 49 -0.04 -16.23 12.48
CA ILE A 49 1.25 -15.55 12.29
C ILE A 49 1.99 -16.26 11.16
N ILE A 50 2.29 -15.51 10.11
CA ILE A 50 3.03 -15.97 8.94
C ILE A 50 4.53 -15.68 9.09
N GLN A 51 4.85 -14.50 9.62
CA GLN A 51 6.24 -14.07 9.81
C GLN A 51 6.39 -13.15 11.00
N LYS A 52 7.56 -13.23 11.66
CA LYS A 52 8.02 -12.28 12.67
C LYS A 52 9.39 -11.77 12.29
N GLN A 53 9.62 -10.49 12.49
CA GLN A 53 10.90 -9.85 12.23
C GLN A 53 11.20 -8.80 13.30
N LEU A 54 12.45 -8.76 13.75
CA LEU A 54 12.96 -7.69 14.59
C LEU A 54 13.71 -6.70 13.70
N LEU A 55 13.30 -5.43 13.74
CA LEU A 55 13.90 -4.36 12.95
C LEU A 55 14.67 -3.44 13.88
N PHE A 56 15.83 -2.99 13.42
CA PHE A 56 16.62 -1.99 14.12
C PHE A 56 16.24 -0.59 13.66
N ALA A 57 15.92 0.26 14.64
CA ALA A 57 15.66 1.68 14.41
C ALA A 57 16.88 2.51 14.83
N SER A 58 17.22 3.48 14.01
CA SER A 58 18.28 4.46 14.28
C SER A 58 17.76 5.86 14.03
N LYS A 59 17.99 6.77 14.97
CA LYS A 59 17.53 8.17 14.88
C LYS A 59 16.04 8.30 14.55
N GLY A 60 15.22 7.45 15.17
CA GLY A 60 13.77 7.44 14.98
C GLY A 60 13.29 6.93 13.62
N THR A 61 14.14 6.27 12.85
CA THR A 61 13.79 5.70 11.55
C THR A 61 14.21 4.24 11.46
N PHE A 62 13.45 3.44 10.70
CA PHE A 62 13.79 2.07 10.37
C PHE A 62 13.37 1.74 8.94
N ALA A 63 13.98 0.75 8.36
CA ALA A 63 13.61 0.24 7.04
C ALA A 63 13.74 -1.28 7.03
N GLY A 64 13.02 -1.91 6.14
CA GLY A 64 13.08 -3.35 5.96
C GLY A 64 12.35 -3.81 4.72
N GLY A 65 12.36 -5.12 4.53
CA GLY A 65 11.64 -5.75 3.44
C GLY A 65 11.27 -7.19 3.78
N ILE A 66 10.31 -7.70 3.05
CA ILE A 66 9.87 -9.10 3.11
C ILE A 66 9.75 -9.62 1.69
N HIS A 67 10.42 -10.72 1.41
CA HIS A 67 10.24 -11.47 0.18
C HIS A 67 9.01 -12.36 0.28
N LEU A 68 8.07 -12.21 -0.66
CA LEU A 68 6.83 -12.98 -0.73
C LEU A 68 7.10 -14.37 -1.33
N ASN A 69 7.60 -15.26 -0.50
CA ASN A 69 7.84 -16.66 -0.87
C ASN A 69 6.54 -17.50 -0.79
N ASP A 70 6.64 -18.80 -0.99
CA ASP A 70 5.50 -19.74 -1.01
C ASP A 70 4.65 -19.79 0.28
N LYS A 71 5.10 -19.18 1.37
CA LYS A 71 4.31 -19.03 2.60
C LYS A 71 3.20 -18.00 2.47
N PHE A 72 3.37 -17.07 1.54
CA PHE A 72 2.41 -16.01 1.27
C PHE A 72 1.53 -16.41 0.09
N LYS A 73 0.31 -16.84 0.39
CA LYS A 73 -0.71 -17.13 -0.62
C LYS A 73 -1.50 -15.88 -0.98
N ALA A 74 -2.27 -15.94 -2.07
CA ALA A 74 -3.22 -14.87 -2.38
C ALA A 74 -4.16 -14.62 -1.21
N GLY A 75 -4.40 -13.34 -0.89
CA GLY A 75 -5.25 -12.94 0.23
C GLY A 75 -4.78 -11.66 0.91
N LYS A 76 -5.45 -11.34 2.01
CA LYS A 76 -5.14 -10.16 2.83
C LYS A 76 -4.18 -10.52 3.95
N TYR A 77 -3.21 -9.65 4.16
CA TYR A 77 -2.22 -9.74 5.22
C TYR A 77 -2.19 -8.47 6.03
N TYR A 78 -1.93 -8.61 7.34
CA TYR A 78 -1.90 -7.53 8.30
C TYR A 78 -0.48 -7.41 8.85
N PHE A 79 0.16 -6.28 8.57
CA PHE A 79 1.51 -5.95 9.01
C PHE A 79 1.41 -5.08 10.26
N HIS A 80 1.80 -5.63 11.39
CA HIS A 80 1.72 -4.97 12.68
C HIS A 80 3.10 -4.63 13.20
N PHE A 81 3.36 -3.33 13.36
CA PHE A 81 4.62 -2.77 13.88
C PHE A 81 4.40 -2.20 15.27
N PHE A 82 5.19 -2.63 16.22
CA PHE A 82 5.10 -2.17 17.60
C PHE A 82 6.45 -2.31 18.31
N THR A 83 6.55 -1.71 19.49
CA THR A 83 7.67 -1.92 20.42
C THR A 83 7.18 -2.67 21.64
N ASN A 84 8.06 -3.39 22.33
CA ASN A 84 7.69 -4.04 23.60
C ASN A 84 7.22 -3.02 24.65
N TRP A 85 7.73 -1.79 24.57
CA TRP A 85 7.34 -0.70 25.47
C TRP A 85 5.86 -0.31 25.32
N MET A 86 5.31 -0.37 24.10
CA MET A 86 3.91 0.00 23.80
C MET A 86 2.89 -0.89 24.51
N HIS A 87 3.24 -2.13 24.86
CA HIS A 87 2.36 -3.01 25.64
C HIS A 87 2.10 -2.54 27.08
N ASN A 88 2.88 -1.60 27.59
CA ASN A 88 2.71 -1.07 28.94
C ASN A 88 1.69 0.07 29.05
N PHE A 89 1.12 0.52 27.93
CA PHE A 89 0.20 1.64 27.86
C PHE A 89 -1.16 1.24 27.31
N ILE A 90 -2.21 1.92 27.74
CA ILE A 90 -3.58 1.70 27.26
C ILE A 90 -3.75 2.26 25.82
N GLU A 91 -2.96 3.30 25.47
CA GLU A 91 -2.98 3.90 24.15
C GLU A 91 -2.23 3.02 23.16
N ASP A 92 -2.88 2.71 22.05
CA ASP A 92 -2.27 1.94 20.96
C ASP A 92 -1.50 2.88 20.02
N ASP A 93 -0.20 2.99 20.26
CA ASP A 93 0.76 3.73 19.43
C ASP A 93 1.40 2.86 18.33
N SER A 94 0.92 1.63 18.16
CA SER A 94 1.38 0.70 17.13
C SER A 94 0.90 1.12 15.73
N PHE A 95 1.44 0.51 14.71
CA PHE A 95 1.02 0.74 13.33
C PHE A 95 0.56 -0.57 12.69
N LEU A 96 -0.65 -0.57 12.13
CA LEU A 96 -1.23 -1.69 11.43
C LEU A 96 -1.55 -1.30 9.98
N GLN A 97 -1.05 -2.06 9.03
CA GLN A 97 -1.32 -1.89 7.60
C GLN A 97 -1.83 -3.18 6.99
N THR A 98 -2.88 -3.06 6.19
CA THR A 98 -3.38 -4.18 5.37
C THR A 98 -2.73 -4.14 4.00
N ILE A 99 -2.24 -5.29 3.56
CA ILE A 99 -1.65 -5.52 2.24
C ILE A 99 -2.39 -6.67 1.57
N GLU A 100 -2.63 -6.54 0.28
CA GLU A 100 -3.27 -7.56 -0.55
C GLU A 100 -2.23 -8.25 -1.44
N ILE A 101 -2.20 -9.59 -1.41
CA ILE A 101 -1.39 -10.40 -2.30
C ILE A 101 -2.31 -11.06 -3.32
N ILE A 102 -2.04 -10.84 -4.59
CA ILE A 102 -2.82 -11.36 -5.72
C ILE A 102 -2.07 -12.55 -6.32
N ASP A 103 -2.79 -13.63 -6.63
CA ASP A 103 -2.19 -14.75 -7.34
C ASP A 103 -1.97 -14.36 -8.81
N ASN A 104 -0.73 -14.49 -9.26
CA ASN A 104 -0.37 -14.26 -10.68
C ASN A 104 -1.02 -15.30 -11.63
N LYS A 105 -1.60 -16.37 -11.09
CA LYS A 105 -2.29 -17.42 -11.85
C LYS A 105 -3.79 -17.16 -12.04
N GLU A 106 -4.38 -16.22 -11.31
CA GLU A 106 -5.72 -15.76 -11.62
C GLU A 106 -5.63 -14.96 -12.93
N THR A 107 -5.86 -15.65 -14.04
CA THR A 107 -6.24 -15.03 -15.29
C THR A 107 -7.50 -14.24 -14.97
N TYR A 108 -7.37 -12.91 -14.84
CA TYR A 108 -8.53 -12.06 -14.95
C TYR A 108 -9.10 -12.33 -16.34
N ASN A 109 -10.11 -13.17 -16.40
CA ASN A 109 -11.02 -13.15 -17.50
C ASN A 109 -11.67 -11.77 -17.42
N PHE A 110 -11.09 -10.81 -18.14
CA PHE A 110 -11.90 -9.70 -18.57
C PHE A 110 -12.99 -10.38 -19.41
N ASP A 111 -14.17 -10.56 -18.84
CA ASP A 111 -15.37 -10.67 -19.66
C ASP A 111 -15.40 -9.38 -20.48
N SER A 112 -14.73 -9.43 -21.60
CA SER A 112 -14.86 -8.44 -22.65
C SER A 112 -16.21 -8.71 -23.29
N GLU A 113 -17.29 -8.38 -22.57
CA GLU A 113 -18.53 -8.07 -23.28
C GLU A 113 -18.13 -7.02 -24.31
N GLU A 114 -18.30 -7.35 -25.57
CA GLU A 114 -18.01 -6.42 -26.65
C GLU A 114 -18.71 -5.08 -26.34
N PRO A 115 -17.98 -3.97 -26.37
CA PRO A 115 -18.56 -2.68 -25.99
C PRO A 115 -19.74 -2.37 -26.90
N ASN A 116 -20.91 -2.20 -26.34
CA ASN A 116 -22.06 -1.70 -27.08
C ASN A 116 -21.85 -0.21 -27.37
N TRP A 117 -21.27 0.07 -28.52
CA TRP A 117 -20.95 1.43 -28.96
C TRP A 117 -22.18 2.34 -29.12
N ASN A 118 -23.40 1.78 -29.20
CA ASN A 118 -24.62 2.55 -29.30
C ASN A 118 -25.02 3.29 -28.00
N THR A 119 -24.36 2.98 -26.89
CA THR A 119 -24.61 3.59 -25.57
C THR A 119 -23.37 4.30 -24.99
N ALA A 120 -22.32 4.47 -25.81
CA ALA A 120 -21.09 5.14 -25.37
C ALA A 120 -21.28 6.67 -25.36
N GLU A 121 -20.87 7.29 -24.26
CA GLU A 121 -20.77 8.75 -24.13
C GLU A 121 -19.31 9.16 -24.31
N ILE A 122 -19.05 10.04 -25.28
CA ILE A 122 -17.70 10.56 -25.55
C ILE A 122 -17.61 11.96 -24.95
N ARG A 123 -16.64 12.16 -24.08
CA ARG A 123 -16.32 13.47 -23.52
C ARG A 123 -14.93 13.91 -23.99
N LEU A 124 -14.85 15.14 -24.45
CA LEU A 124 -13.63 15.78 -24.93
C LEU A 124 -13.13 16.78 -23.88
N PHE A 125 -11.86 16.71 -23.57
CA PHE A 125 -11.17 17.59 -22.63
C PHE A 125 -10.02 18.30 -23.33
N PRO A 126 -10.28 19.47 -23.94
CA PRO A 126 -9.20 20.24 -24.55
C PRO A 126 -8.26 20.80 -23.50
N GLU A 127 -6.94 20.69 -23.75
CA GLU A 127 -5.93 21.32 -22.93
C GLU A 127 -6.14 22.85 -22.94
N GLY A 128 -6.23 23.46 -21.75
CA GLY A 128 -6.60 24.87 -21.63
C GLY A 128 -8.11 25.15 -21.59
N GLY A 129 -8.98 24.12 -21.62
CA GLY A 129 -10.43 24.22 -21.38
C GLY A 129 -11.25 24.63 -22.60
N SER A 130 -10.63 25.07 -23.70
CA SER A 130 -11.33 25.49 -24.93
C SER A 130 -10.56 25.08 -26.18
N ILE A 131 -11.29 24.73 -27.24
CA ILE A 131 -10.71 24.48 -28.56
C ILE A 131 -10.60 25.83 -29.28
N ILE A 132 -9.41 26.18 -29.77
CA ILE A 132 -9.15 27.42 -30.50
C ILE A 132 -8.94 27.07 -31.98
N SER A 133 -9.67 27.77 -32.86
CA SER A 133 -9.50 27.59 -34.30
C SER A 133 -8.11 28.03 -34.78
N ASP A 134 -7.63 27.44 -35.86
CA ASP A 134 -6.36 27.74 -36.50
C ASP A 134 -5.09 27.50 -35.70
N ILE A 135 -5.20 26.78 -34.56
CA ILE A 135 -4.08 26.36 -33.73
C ILE A 135 -4.19 24.84 -33.47
N MET A 136 -3.04 24.16 -33.34
CA MET A 136 -3.00 22.77 -32.92
C MET A 136 -3.46 22.66 -31.45
N ASN A 137 -4.53 21.91 -31.23
CA ASN A 137 -5.06 21.67 -29.89
C ASN A 137 -4.78 20.23 -29.47
N THR A 138 -4.37 20.04 -28.23
CA THR A 138 -4.31 18.73 -27.58
C THR A 138 -5.63 18.46 -26.88
N VAL A 139 -6.27 17.34 -27.18
CA VAL A 139 -7.57 16.99 -26.61
C VAL A 139 -7.51 15.60 -25.98
N GLY A 140 -7.78 15.52 -24.68
CA GLY A 140 -8.03 14.26 -23.99
C GLY A 140 -9.43 13.74 -24.35
N VAL A 141 -9.55 12.46 -24.64
CA VAL A 141 -10.81 11.80 -24.95
C VAL A 141 -11.12 10.78 -23.87
N LYS A 142 -12.31 10.89 -23.27
CA LYS A 142 -12.84 9.88 -22.34
C LYS A 142 -14.10 9.26 -22.93
N ILE A 143 -14.15 7.94 -22.90
CA ILE A 143 -15.30 7.17 -23.36
C ILE A 143 -15.88 6.48 -22.13
N ASP A 144 -17.09 6.85 -21.76
CA ASP A 144 -17.85 6.24 -20.67
C ASP A 144 -18.96 5.35 -21.25
N ARG A 145 -19.17 4.21 -20.59
CA ARG A 145 -20.28 3.30 -20.87
C ARG A 145 -21.50 3.75 -20.05
N LYS A 146 -22.65 3.86 -20.67
CA LYS A 146 -23.94 4.04 -19.97
C LYS A 146 -24.51 2.72 -19.53
#